data_aec75cab3dbbf1d2f4a244716ab87759
#
_entry.id   aec75cab3dbbf1d2f4a244716ab87759
#
_cell.length_a   1.000
_cell.length_b   1.000
_cell.length_c   1.000
_cell.angle_alpha   90.00
_cell.angle_beta   90.00
_cell.angle_gamma   90.00
#
_symmetry.space_group_name_H-M   'P 1'
#
loop_
_entity.id
_entity.type
_entity.pdbx_description
1 polymer ?
#
loop_
_entity_poly.entity_id
_entity_poly.type
_entity_poly.pdbx_seq_one_letter_code
_entity_poly.pdbx_strand_id
1 'polypeptide(L)'
;MRIRFYLLVLLFTPTFLPAKAQDALEWSDNYELQFSDFQSPSTNIGRDNNHYSLYSGCSIDFAFQMTNAEFMFTKNFNSKVNNNFVRNVAAIIAPDSVYAMDLLLFARYEFDLAELYVRKVRQQLYETKGAFSNPTFFQPIFDRIKKEFNERHAAASQRCDLGRDREALKELHDEVRSEINTNYTDFCKTCKPVKKKK
;
A
#
# COMPACT_ATOMS: atom_id res chain seq x y z
N MET A 1 -58.56 -40.08 -19.17
CA MET A 1 -58.15 -38.89 -18.34
C MET A 1 -56.68 -38.82 -18.34
N ARG A 2 -56.07 -37.91 -19.15
CA ARG A 2 -54.59 -37.79 -19.32
C ARG A 2 -54.13 -36.57 -18.51
N ILE A 3 -53.44 -36.81 -17.39
CA ILE A 3 -52.84 -35.79 -16.53
C ILE A 3 -51.49 -35.37 -17.18
N ARG A 4 -51.43 -34.12 -17.64
CA ARG A 4 -50.19 -33.50 -18.14
C ARG A 4 -49.45 -32.88 -16.94
N PHE A 5 -48.33 -33.47 -16.56
CA PHE A 5 -47.36 -32.88 -15.61
C PHE A 5 -46.57 -31.78 -16.33
N TYR A 6 -46.78 -30.53 -15.94
CA TYR A 6 -45.89 -29.41 -16.33
C TYR A 6 -44.76 -29.34 -15.33
N LEU A 7 -43.55 -29.70 -15.79
CA LEU A 7 -42.30 -29.56 -15.04
C LEU A 7 -41.90 -28.10 -15.08
N LEU A 8 -42.07 -27.36 -13.97
CA LEU A 8 -41.68 -25.97 -13.82
C LEU A 8 -40.17 -25.96 -13.48
N VAL A 9 -39.30 -25.74 -14.48
CA VAL A 9 -37.83 -25.56 -14.29
C VAL A 9 -37.63 -24.14 -13.83
N LEU A 10 -37.40 -23.96 -12.52
CA LEU A 10 -36.94 -22.71 -11.94
C LEU A 10 -35.45 -22.51 -12.31
N LEU A 11 -35.18 -21.66 -13.31
CA LEU A 11 -33.85 -21.19 -13.64
C LEU A 11 -33.35 -20.25 -12.54
N PHE A 12 -32.58 -20.82 -11.61
CA PHE A 12 -31.80 -20.05 -10.65
C PHE A 12 -30.61 -19.40 -11.41
N THR A 13 -30.75 -18.15 -11.86
CA THR A 13 -29.64 -17.36 -12.35
C THR A 13 -28.86 -16.85 -11.14
N PRO A 14 -27.60 -17.27 -10.91
CA PRO A 14 -26.78 -16.64 -9.90
C PRO A 14 -26.52 -15.19 -10.32
N THR A 15 -27.13 -14.25 -9.62
CA THR A 15 -26.76 -12.84 -9.73
C THR A 15 -25.35 -12.69 -9.16
N PHE A 16 -24.33 -12.72 -10.03
CA PHE A 16 -23.02 -12.24 -9.70
C PHE A 16 -23.12 -10.74 -9.44
N LEU A 17 -23.28 -10.36 -8.16
CA LEU A 17 -23.02 -9.02 -7.72
C LEU A 17 -21.52 -8.80 -7.97
N PRO A 18 -21.12 -7.81 -8.79
CA PRO A 18 -19.72 -7.47 -8.91
C PRO A 18 -19.26 -7.09 -7.49
N ALA A 19 -18.33 -7.87 -6.91
CA ALA A 19 -17.59 -7.42 -5.75
C ALA A 19 -17.02 -6.06 -6.17
N LYS A 20 -17.42 -4.97 -5.48
CA LYS A 20 -16.79 -3.66 -5.67
C LYS A 20 -15.30 -3.91 -5.46
N ALA A 21 -14.52 -3.86 -6.53
CA ALA A 21 -13.08 -3.86 -6.44
C ALA A 21 -12.75 -2.77 -5.41
N GLN A 22 -12.05 -3.13 -4.35
CA GLN A 22 -11.55 -2.19 -3.38
C GLN A 22 -10.85 -1.11 -4.20
N ASP A 23 -11.29 0.14 -4.07
CA ASP A 23 -10.76 1.26 -4.87
C ASP A 23 -9.36 1.61 -4.36
N ALA A 24 -8.44 0.68 -4.60
CA ALA A 24 -7.06 0.72 -4.15
C ALA A 24 -6.20 1.25 -5.30
N LEU A 25 -5.60 2.40 -5.06
CA LEU A 25 -4.60 2.99 -5.93
C LEU A 25 -3.24 2.36 -5.64
N GLU A 26 -2.65 1.75 -6.64
CA GLU A 26 -1.29 1.23 -6.53
C GLU A 26 -0.26 2.37 -6.68
N TRP A 27 0.83 2.30 -5.90
CA TRP A 27 1.91 3.27 -5.99
C TRP A 27 2.56 3.30 -7.38
N SER A 28 2.78 4.49 -7.87
CA SER A 28 3.48 4.76 -9.13
C SER A 28 4.37 5.99 -8.99
N ASP A 29 5.57 5.95 -9.57
CA ASP A 29 6.53 7.06 -9.54
C ASP A 29 5.99 8.35 -10.21
N ASN A 30 5.04 8.18 -11.13
CA ASN A 30 4.44 9.26 -11.91
C ASN A 30 3.10 9.77 -11.34
N TYR A 31 2.71 9.31 -10.15
CA TYR A 31 1.45 9.71 -9.55
C TYR A 31 1.64 10.24 -8.14
N GLU A 32 1.13 11.43 -7.89
CA GLU A 32 1.02 12.02 -6.57
C GLU A 32 -0.43 12.02 -6.10
N LEU A 33 -0.65 11.66 -4.83
CA LEU A 33 -1.98 11.71 -4.22
C LEU A 33 -2.60 13.10 -4.36
N GLN A 34 -3.90 13.12 -4.65
CA GLN A 34 -4.72 14.31 -4.77
C GLN A 34 -5.83 14.32 -3.70
N PHE A 35 -6.44 15.46 -3.44
CA PHE A 35 -7.60 15.53 -2.54
C PHE A 35 -8.73 14.57 -2.94
N SER A 36 -8.91 14.34 -4.24
CA SER A 36 -9.91 13.40 -4.78
C SER A 36 -9.66 11.94 -4.42
N ASP A 37 -8.47 11.60 -3.91
CA ASP A 37 -8.17 10.25 -3.44
C ASP A 37 -8.65 9.97 -2.02
N PHE A 38 -9.02 11.02 -1.27
CA PHE A 38 -9.54 10.92 0.10
C PHE A 38 -11.06 10.83 0.07
N GLN A 39 -11.57 9.64 -0.26
CA GLN A 39 -12.98 9.41 -0.55
C GLN A 39 -13.79 8.90 0.64
N SER A 40 -13.19 8.80 1.82
CA SER A 40 -13.93 8.47 3.03
C SER A 40 -15.00 9.53 3.30
N PRO A 41 -16.23 9.12 3.71
CA PRO A 41 -17.27 10.05 4.17
C PRO A 41 -16.84 10.94 5.35
N SER A 42 -15.75 10.56 6.04
CA SER A 42 -15.16 11.33 7.13
C SER A 42 -14.29 12.50 6.66
N THR A 43 -13.97 12.61 5.37
CA THR A 43 -13.22 13.75 4.83
C THR A 43 -14.03 15.03 5.03
N ASN A 44 -13.45 15.97 5.79
CA ASN A 44 -14.11 17.23 6.12
C ASN A 44 -13.09 18.37 6.20
N ILE A 45 -13.23 19.36 5.32
CA ILE A 45 -12.37 20.54 5.25
C ILE A 45 -13.27 21.78 5.38
N GLY A 46 -13.21 22.45 6.53
CA GLY A 46 -14.04 23.61 6.76
C GLY A 46 -13.89 24.23 8.14
N ARG A 47 -14.30 25.52 8.27
CA ARG A 47 -14.11 26.35 9.47
C ARG A 47 -14.81 25.87 10.73
N ASP A 48 -15.85 25.05 10.60
CA ASP A 48 -16.57 24.48 11.74
C ASP A 48 -15.85 23.26 12.34
N ASN A 49 -14.70 22.91 11.77
CA ASN A 49 -13.93 21.77 12.18
C ASN A 49 -12.64 22.21 12.90
N ASN A 50 -12.56 21.93 14.19
CA ASN A 50 -11.36 22.20 15.00
C ASN A 50 -10.37 21.01 15.02
N HIS A 51 -10.64 19.96 14.23
CA HIS A 51 -9.78 18.79 14.17
C HIS A 51 -8.76 18.93 13.04
N TYR A 52 -7.57 18.40 13.31
CA TYR A 52 -6.48 18.26 12.36
C TYR A 52 -6.02 16.80 12.37
N SER A 53 -6.45 16.02 11.40
CA SER A 53 -6.23 14.59 11.38
C SER A 53 -6.10 14.04 9.97
N LEU A 54 -5.20 13.11 9.80
CA LEU A 54 -5.03 12.30 8.60
C LEU A 54 -5.36 10.84 8.93
N TYR A 55 -6.31 10.28 8.21
CA TYR A 55 -6.51 8.83 8.15
C TYR A 55 -5.93 8.36 6.83
N SER A 56 -4.73 7.80 6.91
CA SER A 56 -4.06 7.32 5.71
C SER A 56 -4.70 6.06 5.17
N GLY A 57 -4.85 6.01 3.86
CA GLY A 57 -5.25 4.81 3.14
C GLY A 57 -4.08 3.90 2.79
N CYS A 58 -2.83 4.24 3.19
CA CYS A 58 -1.65 3.47 2.85
C CYS A 58 -1.65 2.09 3.49
N SER A 59 -1.39 1.06 2.70
CA SER A 59 -1.21 -0.30 3.18
C SER A 59 -0.03 -0.99 2.50
N ILE A 60 0.76 -1.69 3.31
CA ILE A 60 1.80 -2.61 2.83
C ILE A 60 1.20 -4.00 2.84
N ASP A 61 0.90 -4.52 1.66
CA ASP A 61 0.24 -5.80 1.50
C ASP A 61 1.21 -6.84 0.97
N PHE A 62 1.23 -7.99 1.63
CA PHE A 62 1.95 -9.16 1.17
C PHE A 62 0.99 -10.34 1.09
N ALA A 63 0.64 -10.71 -0.11
CA ALA A 63 -0.20 -11.87 -0.37
C ALA A 63 0.30 -12.63 -1.59
N PHE A 64 0.44 -13.95 -1.44
CA PHE A 64 0.69 -14.83 -2.57
C PHE A 64 -0.09 -16.12 -2.43
N GLN A 65 -0.58 -16.60 -3.56
CA GLN A 65 -1.12 -17.95 -3.70
C GLN A 65 -0.22 -18.67 -4.69
N MET A 66 0.41 -19.74 -4.25
CA MET A 66 1.35 -20.52 -5.03
C MET A 66 1.22 -21.99 -4.67
N THR A 67 1.44 -22.87 -5.65
CA THR A 67 1.68 -24.28 -5.39
C THR A 67 3.04 -24.48 -4.70
N ASN A 68 3.23 -25.59 -4.02
CA ASN A 68 4.53 -25.91 -3.40
C ASN A 68 5.68 -25.92 -4.43
N ALA A 69 5.43 -26.44 -5.63
CA ALA A 69 6.42 -26.48 -6.70
C ALA A 69 6.75 -25.05 -7.18
N GLU A 70 5.74 -24.22 -7.44
CA GLU A 70 5.95 -22.81 -7.80
C GLU A 70 6.73 -22.06 -6.71
N PHE A 71 6.38 -22.27 -5.44
CA PHE A 71 7.08 -21.65 -4.32
C PHE A 71 8.56 -22.06 -4.26
N MET A 72 8.90 -23.34 -4.50
CA MET A 72 10.29 -23.81 -4.50
C MET A 72 11.14 -23.06 -5.54
N PHE A 73 10.60 -22.81 -6.73
CA PHE A 73 11.34 -22.19 -7.84
C PHE A 73 11.23 -20.68 -7.87
N THR A 74 10.24 -20.06 -7.20
CA THR A 74 10.09 -18.61 -7.14
C THR A 74 11.13 -18.02 -6.19
N LYS A 75 11.92 -17.09 -6.70
CA LYS A 75 12.86 -16.30 -5.90
C LYS A 75 12.48 -14.82 -5.89
N ASN A 76 11.91 -14.31 -6.97
CA ASN A 76 11.50 -12.94 -7.09
C ASN A 76 10.03 -12.76 -6.67
N PHE A 77 9.81 -12.10 -5.53
CA PHE A 77 8.48 -11.80 -4.97
C PHE A 77 8.05 -10.34 -5.24
N ASN A 78 8.72 -9.60 -6.12
CA ASN A 78 8.44 -8.19 -6.34
C ASN A 78 6.97 -7.91 -6.67
N SER A 79 6.33 -8.75 -7.50
CA SER A 79 4.92 -8.60 -7.86
C SER A 79 3.93 -9.07 -6.78
N LYS A 80 4.41 -9.63 -5.67
CA LYS A 80 3.58 -10.21 -4.60
C LYS A 80 3.50 -9.33 -3.35
N VAL A 81 4.35 -8.32 -3.27
CA VAL A 81 4.35 -7.32 -2.19
C VAL A 81 3.93 -5.99 -2.79
N ASN A 82 2.83 -5.43 -2.34
CA ASN A 82 2.23 -4.25 -2.92
C ASN A 82 2.15 -3.12 -1.91
N ASN A 83 2.31 -1.90 -2.42
CA ASN A 83 1.97 -0.67 -1.74
C ASN A 83 0.68 -0.13 -2.37
N ASN A 84 -0.38 -0.10 -1.59
CA ASN A 84 -1.69 0.35 -2.01
C ASN A 84 -2.18 1.51 -1.15
N PHE A 85 -2.91 2.42 -1.77
CA PHE A 85 -3.67 3.46 -1.09
C PHE A 85 -5.16 3.20 -1.27
N VAL A 86 -5.85 2.95 -0.17
CA VAL A 86 -7.29 2.59 -0.18
C VAL A 86 -8.12 3.86 -0.03
N ARG A 87 -8.64 4.37 -1.14
CA ARG A 87 -9.31 5.66 -1.26
C ARG A 87 -10.52 5.81 -0.34
N ASN A 88 -11.36 4.78 -0.27
CA ASN A 88 -12.63 4.83 0.46
C ASN A 88 -12.48 4.84 1.99
N VAL A 89 -11.29 4.56 2.52
CA VAL A 89 -10.99 4.68 3.95
C VAL A 89 -10.13 5.90 4.27
N ALA A 90 -9.45 6.46 3.27
CA ALA A 90 -8.59 7.63 3.44
C ALA A 90 -9.41 8.89 3.67
N ALA A 91 -9.04 9.66 4.71
CA ALA A 91 -9.72 10.91 5.06
C ALA A 91 -8.74 12.00 5.47
N ILE A 92 -9.02 13.22 5.04
CA ILE A 92 -8.41 14.45 5.54
C ILE A 92 -9.47 15.23 6.32
N ILE A 93 -9.14 15.58 7.58
CA ILE A 93 -9.97 16.42 8.44
C ILE A 93 -9.15 17.65 8.83
N ALA A 94 -9.57 18.83 8.38
CA ALA A 94 -8.82 20.04 8.59
C ALA A 94 -9.75 21.27 8.71
N PRO A 95 -9.34 22.33 9.49
CA PRO A 95 -10.14 23.51 9.66
C PRO A 95 -10.22 24.38 8.39
N ASP A 96 -9.26 24.25 7.49
CA ASP A 96 -9.23 25.00 6.22
C ASP A 96 -8.34 24.29 5.17
N SER A 97 -8.25 24.91 3.99
CA SER A 97 -7.50 24.38 2.86
C SER A 97 -5.98 24.42 3.04
N VAL A 98 -5.45 25.31 3.89
CA VAL A 98 -4.00 25.39 4.14
C VAL A 98 -3.56 24.19 4.94
N TYR A 99 -4.26 23.92 6.05
CA TYR A 99 -4.02 22.74 6.87
C TYR A 99 -4.32 21.42 6.13
N ALA A 100 -5.36 21.42 5.27
CA ALA A 100 -5.63 20.27 4.43
C ALA A 100 -4.49 19.98 3.46
N MET A 101 -3.85 21.02 2.91
CA MET A 101 -2.68 20.84 2.03
C MET A 101 -1.49 20.27 2.79
N ASP A 102 -1.25 20.68 4.02
CA ASP A 102 -0.16 20.13 4.85
C ASP A 102 -0.35 18.62 5.07
N LEU A 103 -1.58 18.19 5.39
CA LEU A 103 -1.92 16.77 5.52
C LEU A 103 -1.79 16.00 4.20
N LEU A 104 -2.17 16.61 3.07
CA LEU A 104 -1.99 16.00 1.74
C LEU A 104 -0.51 15.79 1.42
N LEU A 105 0.34 16.76 1.71
CA LEU A 105 1.79 16.66 1.50
C LEU A 105 2.39 15.55 2.39
N PHE A 106 1.93 15.45 3.64
CA PHE A 106 2.35 14.37 4.53
C PHE A 106 1.88 12.99 4.03
N ALA A 107 0.66 12.89 3.51
CA ALA A 107 0.16 11.64 2.93
C ALA A 107 0.97 11.19 1.69
N ARG A 108 1.43 12.13 0.86
CA ARG A 108 2.35 11.83 -0.26
C ARG A 108 3.67 11.26 0.24
N TYR A 109 4.26 11.89 1.24
CA TYR A 109 5.46 11.36 1.92
C TYR A 109 5.23 9.95 2.46
N GLU A 110 4.12 9.72 3.17
CA GLU A 110 3.78 8.41 3.73
C GLU A 110 3.63 7.34 2.65
N PHE A 111 3.03 7.68 1.50
CA PHE A 111 2.85 6.76 0.39
C PHE A 111 4.20 6.36 -0.24
N ASP A 112 5.13 7.30 -0.38
CA ASP A 112 6.49 7.03 -0.85
C ASP A 112 7.30 6.26 0.22
N LEU A 113 7.13 6.59 1.50
CA LEU A 113 7.75 5.82 2.59
C LEU A 113 7.29 4.36 2.58
N ALA A 114 5.99 4.12 2.37
CA ALA A 114 5.46 2.77 2.26
C ALA A 114 6.08 2.01 1.07
N GLU A 115 6.27 2.66 -0.09
CA GLU A 115 6.96 2.03 -1.23
C GLU A 115 8.42 1.69 -0.91
N LEU A 116 9.14 2.57 -0.23
CA LEU A 116 10.50 2.28 0.22
C LEU A 116 10.55 1.00 1.04
N TYR A 117 9.62 0.86 2.01
CA TYR A 117 9.59 -0.32 2.87
C TYR A 117 9.06 -1.57 2.17
N VAL A 118 8.15 -1.44 1.21
CA VAL A 118 7.77 -2.52 0.31
C VAL A 118 8.97 -3.03 -0.48
N ARG A 119 9.81 -2.14 -1.01
CA ARG A 119 11.05 -2.54 -1.72
C ARG A 119 12.07 -3.20 -0.79
N LYS A 120 12.18 -2.76 0.46
CA LYS A 120 12.99 -3.43 1.49
C LYS A 120 12.48 -4.86 1.75
N VAL A 121 11.17 -5.07 1.85
CA VAL A 121 10.59 -6.42 1.97
C VAL A 121 10.96 -7.27 0.75
N ARG A 122 10.74 -6.76 -0.46
CA ARG A 122 11.06 -7.46 -1.72
C ARG A 122 12.53 -7.87 -1.78
N GLN A 123 13.45 -6.99 -1.39
CA GLN A 123 14.88 -7.28 -1.33
C GLN A 123 15.20 -8.39 -0.34
N GLN A 124 14.71 -8.26 0.89
CA GLN A 124 14.97 -9.25 1.94
C GLN A 124 14.40 -10.62 1.61
N LEU A 125 13.21 -10.68 1.00
CA LEU A 125 12.64 -11.93 0.50
C LEU A 125 13.55 -12.54 -0.58
N TYR A 126 14.00 -11.73 -1.54
CA TYR A 126 14.88 -12.19 -2.61
C TYR A 126 16.22 -12.72 -2.09
N GLU A 127 16.83 -12.04 -1.12
CA GLU A 127 18.11 -12.42 -0.54
C GLU A 127 18.00 -13.67 0.37
N THR A 128 16.90 -13.80 1.11
CA THR A 128 16.70 -14.85 2.13
C THR A 128 16.12 -16.13 1.55
N LYS A 129 15.30 -16.05 0.47
CA LYS A 129 14.61 -17.21 -0.11
C LYS A 129 15.60 -18.23 -0.66
N GLY A 130 15.63 -19.42 -0.03
CA GLY A 130 16.28 -20.63 -0.52
C GLY A 130 15.30 -21.60 -1.18
N ALA A 131 15.81 -22.62 -1.87
CA ALA A 131 14.98 -23.63 -2.52
C ALA A 131 14.09 -24.41 -1.52
N PHE A 132 14.58 -24.62 -0.29
CA PHE A 132 13.90 -25.35 0.76
C PHE A 132 13.37 -24.44 1.90
N SER A 133 13.13 -23.16 1.61
CA SER A 133 12.54 -22.27 2.62
C SER A 133 11.14 -22.75 3.02
N ASN A 134 10.84 -22.66 4.31
CA ASN A 134 9.48 -22.86 4.80
C ASN A 134 8.54 -21.81 4.19
N PRO A 135 7.28 -22.15 3.82
CA PRO A 135 6.29 -21.17 3.34
C PRO A 135 6.08 -19.96 4.23
N THR A 136 6.35 -20.06 5.53
CA THR A 136 6.24 -18.94 6.50
C THR A 136 7.53 -18.13 6.69
N PHE A 137 8.59 -18.40 5.90
CA PHE A 137 9.90 -17.73 6.04
C PHE A 137 9.83 -16.20 5.98
N PHE A 138 8.83 -15.68 5.31
CA PHE A 138 8.63 -14.26 5.11
C PHE A 138 8.13 -13.52 6.36
N GLN A 139 7.41 -14.22 7.25
CA GLN A 139 6.72 -13.59 8.37
C GLN A 139 7.66 -12.75 9.27
N PRO A 140 8.78 -13.28 9.78
CA PRO A 140 9.69 -12.49 10.61
C PRO A 140 10.33 -11.32 9.86
N ILE A 141 10.52 -11.46 8.54
CA ILE A 141 11.04 -10.38 7.69
C ILE A 141 10.01 -9.25 7.61
N PHE A 142 8.77 -9.62 7.29
CA PHE A 142 7.67 -8.67 7.14
C PHE A 142 7.39 -7.92 8.45
N ASP A 143 7.30 -8.64 9.56
CA ASP A 143 7.01 -8.05 10.89
C ASP A 143 8.10 -7.07 11.31
N ARG A 144 9.38 -7.43 11.11
CA ARG A 144 10.51 -6.55 11.41
C ARG A 144 10.48 -5.27 10.55
N ILE A 145 10.30 -5.42 9.24
CA ILE A 145 10.30 -4.28 8.33
C ILE A 145 9.08 -3.38 8.56
N LYS A 146 7.93 -3.96 8.88
CA LYS A 146 6.73 -3.21 9.25
C LYS A 146 6.94 -2.42 10.55
N LYS A 147 7.65 -2.99 11.52
CA LYS A 147 8.02 -2.26 12.74
C LYS A 147 8.93 -1.07 12.41
N GLU A 148 9.98 -1.27 11.60
CA GLU A 148 10.88 -0.20 11.16
C GLU A 148 10.12 0.92 10.41
N PHE A 149 9.15 0.56 9.55
CA PHE A 149 8.27 1.51 8.89
C PHE A 149 7.48 2.35 9.89
N ASN A 150 6.83 1.70 10.86
CA ASN A 150 6.02 2.38 11.87
C ASN A 150 6.87 3.35 12.73
N GLU A 151 8.08 2.95 13.11
CA GLU A 151 9.01 3.78 13.88
C GLU A 151 9.45 5.02 13.08
N ARG A 152 9.83 4.85 11.81
CA ARG A 152 10.23 5.97 10.95
C ARG A 152 9.06 6.90 10.64
N HIS A 153 7.87 6.34 10.38
CA HIS A 153 6.65 7.10 10.17
C HIS A 153 6.29 7.96 11.39
N ALA A 154 6.31 7.36 12.59
CA ALA A 154 6.03 8.09 13.83
C ALA A 154 7.06 9.21 14.10
N ALA A 155 8.35 8.95 13.88
CA ALA A 155 9.39 9.95 14.03
C ALA A 155 9.24 11.11 13.02
N ALA A 156 8.89 10.80 11.77
CA ALA A 156 8.63 11.80 10.74
C ALA A 156 7.41 12.65 11.06
N SER A 157 6.31 12.01 11.46
CA SER A 157 5.08 12.68 11.87
C SER A 157 5.32 13.70 13.00
N GLN A 158 6.17 13.35 13.97
CA GLN A 158 6.56 14.26 15.06
C GLN A 158 7.48 15.37 14.57
N ARG A 159 8.49 15.04 13.74
CA ARG A 159 9.49 16.01 13.27
C ARG A 159 8.87 17.10 12.40
N CYS A 160 7.95 16.74 11.50
CA CYS A 160 7.32 17.71 10.60
C CYS A 160 5.92 18.14 11.02
N ASP A 161 5.47 17.75 12.23
CA ASP A 161 4.15 18.09 12.78
C ASP A 161 3.01 17.81 11.78
N LEU A 162 2.97 16.58 11.26
CA LEU A 162 2.00 16.12 10.24
C LEU A 162 1.99 17.01 8.98
N GLY A 163 3.14 17.56 8.60
CA GLY A 163 3.30 18.37 7.39
C GLY A 163 3.24 19.88 7.61
N ARG A 164 2.93 20.36 8.82
CA ARG A 164 2.93 21.80 9.13
C ARG A 164 4.32 22.41 9.01
N ASP A 165 5.36 21.70 9.41
CA ASP A 165 6.74 22.03 9.06
C ASP A 165 7.08 21.49 7.67
N ARG A 166 6.79 22.30 6.65
CA ARG A 166 6.97 21.92 5.24
C ARG A 166 8.44 21.75 4.85
N GLU A 167 9.35 22.47 5.50
CA GLU A 167 10.79 22.35 5.23
C GLU A 167 11.31 21.01 5.75
N ALA A 168 11.01 20.67 7.00
CA ALA A 168 11.34 19.37 7.56
C ALA A 168 10.69 18.21 6.79
N LEU A 169 9.43 18.37 6.35
CA LEU A 169 8.76 17.37 5.53
C LEU A 169 9.45 17.18 4.18
N LYS A 170 9.85 18.28 3.53
CA LYS A 170 10.56 18.22 2.24
C LYS A 170 11.88 17.46 2.37
N GLU A 171 12.68 17.75 3.39
CA GLU A 171 13.93 17.00 3.65
C GLU A 171 13.68 15.51 3.81
N LEU A 172 12.70 15.12 4.66
CA LEU A 172 12.33 13.73 4.87
C LEU A 172 11.86 13.04 3.58
N HIS A 173 11.11 13.76 2.75
CA HIS A 173 10.60 13.23 1.48
C HIS A 173 11.74 13.04 0.46
N ASP A 174 12.64 14.01 0.35
CA ASP A 174 13.81 13.93 -0.52
C ASP A 174 14.71 12.74 -0.11
N GLU A 175 14.90 12.50 1.20
CA GLU A 175 15.63 11.33 1.70
C GLU A 175 14.98 10.02 1.24
N VAL A 176 13.64 9.87 1.42
CA VAL A 176 12.92 8.66 1.02
C VAL A 176 13.01 8.43 -0.49
N ARG A 177 12.80 9.46 -1.31
CA ARG A 177 12.90 9.38 -2.77
C ARG A 177 14.33 9.02 -3.22
N SER A 178 15.34 9.58 -2.56
CA SER A 178 16.74 9.24 -2.80
C SER A 178 17.03 7.76 -2.48
N GLU A 179 16.59 7.25 -1.33
CA GLU A 179 16.76 5.84 -0.97
C GLU A 179 16.09 4.89 -1.98
N ILE A 180 14.85 5.20 -2.42
CA ILE A 180 14.14 4.42 -3.44
C ILE A 180 14.98 4.33 -4.73
N ASN A 181 15.53 5.47 -5.18
CA ASN A 181 16.18 5.59 -6.47
C ASN A 181 17.64 5.14 -6.48
N THR A 182 18.30 5.05 -5.32
CA THR A 182 19.70 4.63 -5.22
C THR A 182 19.86 3.18 -4.75
N ASN A 183 19.08 2.78 -3.74
CA ASN A 183 19.31 1.52 -3.03
C ASN A 183 18.36 0.40 -3.44
N TYR A 184 17.19 0.75 -3.99
CA TYR A 184 16.08 -0.21 -4.20
C TYR A 184 15.49 -0.18 -5.61
N THR A 185 16.22 0.34 -6.61
CA THR A 185 15.77 0.39 -8.02
C THR A 185 15.39 -0.97 -8.57
N ASP A 186 16.15 -2.04 -8.24
CA ASP A 186 15.94 -3.40 -8.73
C ASP A 186 14.72 -4.09 -8.09
N PHE A 187 14.13 -3.46 -7.08
CA PHE A 187 13.02 -4.02 -6.30
C PHE A 187 11.68 -3.33 -6.55
N CYS A 188 11.53 -2.63 -7.69
CA CYS A 188 10.23 -2.19 -8.15
C CYS A 188 9.33 -3.42 -8.47
N LYS A 189 8.01 -3.25 -8.50
CA LYS A 189 7.04 -4.34 -8.70
C LYS A 189 7.34 -5.21 -9.93
N THR A 190 7.71 -4.59 -11.04
CA THR A 190 7.98 -5.26 -12.33
C THR A 190 9.47 -5.55 -12.54
N CYS A 191 10.34 -5.09 -11.64
CA CYS A 191 11.79 -5.24 -11.77
C CYS A 191 12.24 -6.68 -11.57
N LYS A 192 13.39 -7.00 -12.18
CA LYS A 192 14.08 -8.27 -12.00
C LYS A 192 15.40 -8.01 -11.29
N PRO A 193 15.53 -8.40 -10.01
CA PRO A 193 16.77 -8.19 -9.27
C PRO A 193 17.97 -8.83 -9.96
N VAL A 194 19.08 -8.09 -10.01
CA VAL A 194 20.32 -8.59 -10.60
C VAL A 194 20.94 -9.64 -9.67
N LYS A 195 21.31 -10.80 -10.21
CA LYS A 195 22.04 -11.81 -9.45
C LYS A 195 23.41 -11.23 -9.10
N LYS A 196 23.67 -10.98 -7.81
CA LYS A 196 25.06 -10.67 -7.36
C LYS A 196 25.94 -11.87 -7.76
N LYS A 197 26.94 -11.64 -8.62
CA LYS A 197 27.99 -12.64 -8.87
C LYS A 197 28.69 -12.88 -7.53
N LYS A 198 28.71 -14.15 -7.10
CA LYS A 198 29.50 -14.59 -5.95
C LYS A 198 30.98 -14.54 -6.32
#